data_70ded7cb66f936f05626cadc33919662
#
_entry.id   70ded7cb66f936f05626cadc33919662
#
_cell.length_a   1.000
_cell.length_b   1.000
_cell.length_c   1.000
_cell.angle_alpha   90.00
_cell.angle_beta   90.00
_cell.angle_gamma   90.00
#
_symmetry.space_group_name_H-M   'P 1'
#
loop_
_entity.id
_entity.type
_entity.pdbx_description
1 polymer ?
#
loop_
_entity_poly.entity_id
_entity_poly.type
_entity_poly.pdbx_seq_one_letter_code
_entity_poly.pdbx_strand_id
1 'polypeptide(L)'
;VLKEEGWDTVLIGKDTRVSGYMLESALQAGFIASGVNVRLLGPLPTPGVAYLTKSFRNQCGVVISASHNDYHDNGIKIFDNGGVKIDRKIEMMIENILSEKITSLPSVQIGKAKRFDESGSRYVEFCKSTVPDDISFTDLRIVLDCANGASYKVSPDVFHELGAETIAVSYTHLRAHETAFYR
;
A
#
# COMPACT_ATOMS: atom_id res chain seq x y z
N VAL A 1 19.51 -6.51 -5.46
CA VAL A 1 18.44 -6.26 -6.46
C VAL A 1 18.00 -4.79 -6.42
N LEU A 2 17.28 -4.28 -5.38
CA LEU A 2 16.69 -2.93 -5.42
C LEU A 2 17.72 -1.82 -5.68
N LYS A 3 18.87 -1.87 -5.01
CA LYS A 3 19.94 -0.88 -5.22
C LYS A 3 20.59 -0.96 -6.60
N GLU A 4 20.63 -2.13 -7.21
CA GLU A 4 21.13 -2.33 -8.58
C GLU A 4 20.19 -1.69 -9.60
N GLU A 5 18.88 -1.68 -9.31
CA GLU A 5 17.86 -0.97 -10.09
C GLU A 5 17.84 0.55 -9.80
N GLY A 6 18.71 1.05 -8.92
CA GLY A 6 18.78 2.46 -8.53
C GLY A 6 17.71 2.90 -7.53
N TRP A 7 17.06 1.97 -6.87
CA TRP A 7 16.02 2.25 -5.86
C TRP A 7 16.63 2.26 -4.46
N ASP A 8 16.62 3.40 -3.83
CA ASP A 8 17.17 3.62 -2.49
C ASP A 8 16.13 3.64 -1.38
N THR A 9 14.86 3.70 -1.75
CA THR A 9 13.74 3.78 -0.84
C THR A 9 12.61 2.86 -1.31
N VAL A 10 11.95 2.19 -0.37
CA VAL A 10 10.75 1.40 -0.61
C VAL A 10 9.55 2.00 0.12
N LEU A 11 8.42 2.13 -0.59
CA LEU A 11 7.13 2.46 -0.02
C LEU A 11 6.40 1.16 0.33
N ILE A 12 5.95 0.99 1.56
CA ILE A 12 5.23 -0.21 1.98
C ILE A 12 3.80 0.19 2.36
N GLY A 13 2.84 -0.28 1.58
CA GLY A 13 1.42 -0.22 1.91
C GLY A 13 0.88 -1.62 2.21
N LYS A 14 -0.28 -1.66 2.85
CA LYS A 14 -0.95 -2.92 3.20
C LYS A 14 -2.45 -2.78 3.12
N ASP A 15 -3.14 -3.92 3.06
CA ASP A 15 -4.57 -3.95 3.34
C ASP A 15 -4.84 -4.04 4.86
N THR A 16 -6.06 -4.36 5.23
CA THR A 16 -6.51 -4.36 6.63
C THR A 16 -6.29 -5.68 7.37
N ARG A 17 -5.69 -6.68 6.74
CA ARG A 17 -5.43 -8.01 7.32
C ARG A 17 -4.49 -7.92 8.51
N VAL A 18 -4.79 -8.65 9.58
CA VAL A 18 -3.96 -8.68 10.79
C VAL A 18 -2.54 -9.14 10.51
N SER A 19 -2.36 -10.16 9.64
CA SER A 19 -1.04 -10.64 9.22
C SER A 19 -0.19 -9.58 8.52
N GLY A 20 -0.81 -8.55 7.95
CA GLY A 20 -0.13 -7.42 7.31
C GLY A 20 0.80 -6.67 8.27
N TYR A 21 0.49 -6.58 9.56
CA TYR A 21 1.35 -5.92 10.55
C TYR A 21 2.67 -6.68 10.77
N MET A 22 2.59 -8.02 10.86
CA MET A 22 3.78 -8.86 10.99
C MET A 22 4.64 -8.78 9.73
N LEU A 23 4.03 -8.92 8.56
CA LEU A 23 4.74 -8.88 7.28
C LEU A 23 5.37 -7.51 7.01
N GLU A 24 4.68 -6.41 7.33
CA GLU A 24 5.23 -5.05 7.24
C GLU A 24 6.47 -4.89 8.11
N SER A 25 6.43 -5.38 9.36
CA SER A 25 7.55 -5.30 10.29
C SER A 25 8.75 -6.12 9.80
N ALA A 26 8.51 -7.32 9.26
CA ALA A 26 9.55 -8.17 8.70
C ALA A 26 10.21 -7.54 7.46
N LEU A 27 9.41 -7.04 6.53
CA LEU A 27 9.91 -6.34 5.34
C LEU A 27 10.69 -5.08 5.71
N GLN A 28 10.15 -4.27 6.64
CA GLN A 28 10.85 -3.08 7.15
C GLN A 28 12.23 -3.45 7.71
N ALA A 29 12.30 -4.46 8.57
CA ALA A 29 13.56 -4.89 9.16
C ALA A 29 14.56 -5.36 8.10
N GLY A 30 14.12 -6.17 7.13
CA GLY A 30 14.97 -6.68 6.04
C GLY A 30 15.49 -5.57 5.13
N PHE A 31 14.65 -4.63 4.72
CA PHE A 31 15.10 -3.50 3.89
C PHE A 31 16.08 -2.59 4.62
N ILE A 32 15.78 -2.26 5.88
CA ILE A 32 16.69 -1.44 6.72
C ILE A 32 18.05 -2.13 6.87
N ALA A 33 18.06 -3.43 7.22
CA ALA A 33 19.29 -4.20 7.37
C ALA A 33 20.13 -4.23 6.09
N SER A 34 19.49 -4.14 4.93
CA SER A 34 20.14 -4.08 3.60
C SER A 34 20.49 -2.65 3.16
N GLY A 35 20.30 -1.64 4.01
CA GLY A 35 20.64 -0.23 3.73
C GLY A 35 19.64 0.46 2.79
N VAL A 36 18.40 -0.05 2.68
CA VAL A 36 17.30 0.57 1.92
C VAL A 36 16.40 1.34 2.89
N ASN A 37 16.06 2.56 2.53
CA ASN A 37 15.11 3.35 3.33
C ASN A 37 13.67 2.82 3.15
N VAL A 38 12.85 3.01 4.17
CA VAL A 38 11.45 2.56 4.17
C VAL A 38 10.52 3.73 4.47
N ARG A 39 9.45 3.85 3.70
CA ARG A 39 8.30 4.72 3.99
C ARG A 39 7.07 3.86 4.20
N LEU A 40 6.53 3.87 5.40
CA LEU A 40 5.31 3.14 5.76
C LEU A 40 4.08 3.98 5.42
N LEU A 41 3.27 3.49 4.50
CA LEU A 41 2.06 4.17 4.02
C LEU A 41 0.83 3.84 4.89
N GLY A 42 0.90 2.75 5.68
CA GLY A 42 -0.25 2.21 6.37
C GLY A 42 -1.27 1.51 5.45
N PRO A 43 -2.51 1.33 5.91
CA PRO A 43 -3.58 0.77 5.08
C PRO A 43 -3.91 1.72 3.93
N LEU A 44 -3.70 1.23 2.69
CA LEU A 44 -3.94 1.98 1.46
C LEU A 44 -4.28 1.01 0.33
N PRO A 45 -5.26 1.32 -0.55
CA PRO A 45 -5.55 0.51 -1.71
C PRO A 45 -4.34 0.29 -2.61
N THR A 46 -4.25 -0.89 -3.21
CA THR A 46 -3.14 -1.26 -4.12
C THR A 46 -2.84 -0.19 -5.17
N PRO A 47 -3.84 0.39 -5.89
CA PRO A 47 -3.58 1.45 -6.86
C PRO A 47 -3.05 2.74 -6.20
N GLY A 48 -3.38 3.01 -4.93
CA GLY A 48 -2.83 4.13 -4.19
C GLY A 48 -1.32 3.98 -3.94
N VAL A 49 -0.88 2.77 -3.61
CA VAL A 49 0.57 2.50 -3.47
C VAL A 49 1.28 2.62 -4.81
N ALA A 50 0.71 2.08 -5.89
CA ALA A 50 1.27 2.20 -7.24
C ALA A 50 1.39 3.67 -7.68
N TYR A 51 0.33 4.46 -7.44
CA TYR A 51 0.34 5.90 -7.72
C TYR A 51 1.42 6.65 -6.94
N LEU A 52 1.52 6.42 -5.63
CA LEU A 52 2.54 7.07 -4.80
C LEU A 52 3.94 6.65 -5.21
N THR A 53 4.15 5.38 -5.56
CA THR A 53 5.44 4.91 -6.06
C THR A 53 5.86 5.66 -7.31
N LYS A 54 4.95 5.85 -8.28
CA LYS A 54 5.19 6.64 -9.48
C LYS A 54 5.44 8.13 -9.18
N SER A 55 4.79 8.67 -8.15
CA SER A 55 4.88 10.09 -7.80
C SER A 55 6.23 10.50 -7.22
N PHE A 56 7.02 9.55 -6.74
CA PHE A 56 8.36 9.77 -6.19
C PHE A 56 9.43 9.17 -7.09
N ARG A 57 10.59 9.83 -7.15
CA ARG A 57 11.73 9.32 -7.95
C ARG A 57 12.56 8.32 -7.14
N ASN A 58 13.21 7.37 -7.85
CA ASN A 58 14.16 6.40 -7.29
C ASN A 58 13.57 5.53 -6.16
N GLN A 59 12.31 5.17 -6.28
CA GLN A 59 11.62 4.37 -5.27
C GLN A 59 10.91 3.19 -5.92
N CYS A 60 10.75 2.12 -5.16
CA CYS A 60 9.84 1.03 -5.50
C CYS A 60 8.70 0.96 -4.50
N GLY A 61 7.63 0.30 -4.87
CA GLY A 61 6.46 0.09 -4.01
C GLY A 61 6.28 -1.36 -3.64
N VAL A 62 5.84 -1.61 -2.42
CA VAL A 62 5.44 -2.94 -1.95
C VAL A 62 4.04 -2.85 -1.37
N VAL A 63 3.16 -3.75 -1.78
CA VAL A 63 1.82 -3.91 -1.21
C VAL A 63 1.70 -5.28 -0.58
N ILE A 64 1.29 -5.30 0.67
CA ILE A 64 0.97 -6.50 1.42
C ILE A 64 -0.55 -6.70 1.35
N SER A 65 -1.00 -7.59 0.47
CA SER A 65 -2.42 -7.85 0.25
C SER A 65 -2.63 -9.12 -0.58
N ALA A 66 -3.61 -9.93 -0.21
CA ALA A 66 -4.11 -11.05 -1.01
C ALA A 66 -5.39 -10.67 -1.79
N SER A 67 -5.65 -9.38 -2.02
CA SER A 67 -6.83 -8.90 -2.78
C SER A 67 -8.14 -9.35 -2.12
N HIS A 68 -8.97 -10.10 -2.84
CA HIS A 68 -10.29 -10.60 -2.42
C HIS A 68 -10.27 -12.03 -1.84
N ASN A 69 -9.09 -12.60 -1.65
CA ASN A 69 -8.94 -13.91 -1.02
C ASN A 69 -9.41 -13.88 0.44
N ASP A 70 -9.60 -15.05 1.02
CA ASP A 70 -9.98 -15.21 2.42
C ASP A 70 -9.01 -14.46 3.36
N TYR A 71 -9.52 -14.07 4.51
CA TYR A 71 -8.79 -13.19 5.45
C TYR A 71 -7.47 -13.78 5.97
N HIS A 72 -7.33 -15.10 5.98
CA HIS A 72 -6.13 -15.80 6.43
C HIS A 72 -5.01 -15.82 5.38
N ASP A 73 -5.35 -15.61 4.11
CA ASP A 73 -4.36 -15.47 3.04
C ASP A 73 -3.66 -14.11 3.12
N ASN A 74 -2.45 -14.05 2.60
CA ASN A 74 -1.79 -12.79 2.32
C ASN A 74 -0.83 -12.95 1.13
N GLY A 75 -0.36 -11.82 0.61
CA GLY A 75 0.55 -11.80 -0.53
C GLY A 75 1.35 -10.51 -0.58
N ILE A 76 2.40 -10.53 -1.39
CA ILE A 76 3.26 -9.38 -1.60
C ILE A 76 3.30 -9.08 -3.10
N LYS A 77 3.05 -7.82 -3.46
CA LYS A 77 3.20 -7.30 -4.82
C LYS A 77 4.25 -6.21 -4.80
N ILE A 78 5.13 -6.22 -5.78
CA ILE A 78 6.19 -5.22 -5.91
C ILE A 78 5.95 -4.40 -7.17
N PHE A 79 6.13 -3.09 -7.06
CA PHE A 79 6.01 -2.13 -8.15
C PHE A 79 7.35 -1.44 -8.37
N ASP A 80 7.68 -1.23 -9.63
CA ASP A 80 8.82 -0.42 -10.03
C ASP A 80 8.55 1.09 -9.80
N ASN A 81 9.52 1.92 -10.14
CA ASN A 81 9.42 3.37 -10.02
C ASN A 81 8.40 4.03 -10.97
N GLY A 82 7.88 3.29 -11.94
CA GLY A 82 6.76 3.69 -12.79
C GLY A 82 5.39 3.37 -12.20
N GLY A 83 5.36 2.70 -11.03
CA GLY A 83 4.12 2.22 -10.42
C GLY A 83 3.52 1.01 -11.14
N VAL A 84 4.31 0.30 -11.94
CA VAL A 84 3.92 -0.91 -12.65
C VAL A 84 4.48 -2.12 -11.91
N LYS A 85 3.77 -3.25 -11.94
CA LYS A 85 4.30 -4.49 -11.35
C LYS A 85 5.68 -4.81 -11.96
N ILE A 86 6.65 -5.16 -11.11
CA ILE A 86 8.00 -5.53 -11.57
C ILE A 86 7.95 -6.65 -12.60
N ASP A 87 8.91 -6.64 -13.51
CA ASP A 87 8.99 -7.65 -14.54
C ASP A 87 9.41 -9.02 -13.99
N ARG A 88 9.21 -10.06 -14.79
CA ARG A 88 9.53 -11.44 -14.39
C ARG A 88 11.01 -11.64 -14.09
N LYS A 89 11.90 -10.90 -14.73
CA LYS A 89 13.35 -10.99 -14.49
C LYS A 89 13.68 -10.57 -13.05
N ILE A 90 13.14 -9.43 -12.61
CA ILE A 90 13.34 -8.94 -11.23
C ILE A 90 12.69 -9.89 -10.22
N GLU A 91 11.48 -10.41 -10.50
CA GLU A 91 10.85 -11.44 -9.65
C GLU A 91 11.76 -12.65 -9.46
N MET A 92 12.30 -13.21 -10.55
CA MET A 92 13.21 -14.35 -10.49
C MET A 92 14.50 -14.05 -9.73
N MET A 93 15.07 -12.85 -9.86
CA MET A 93 16.23 -12.44 -9.09
C MET A 93 15.93 -12.44 -7.58
N ILE A 94 14.76 -11.94 -7.20
CA ILE A 94 14.32 -11.94 -5.79
C ILE A 94 14.10 -13.39 -5.31
N GLU A 95 13.40 -14.21 -6.08
CA GLU A 95 13.14 -15.61 -5.74
C GLU A 95 14.44 -16.41 -5.52
N ASN A 96 15.45 -16.19 -6.35
CA ASN A 96 16.74 -16.91 -6.27
C ASN A 96 17.52 -16.60 -4.98
N ILE A 97 17.44 -15.36 -4.47
CA ILE A 97 18.16 -14.98 -3.25
C ILE A 97 17.40 -15.25 -1.95
N LEU A 98 16.11 -15.69 -2.02
CA LEU A 98 15.34 -16.00 -0.80
C LEU A 98 15.92 -17.13 0.04
N SER A 99 16.67 -18.03 -0.57
CA SER A 99 17.37 -19.14 0.10
C SER A 99 18.74 -18.76 0.64
N GLU A 100 19.24 -17.57 0.31
CA GLU A 100 20.56 -17.12 0.75
C GLU A 100 20.53 -16.63 2.20
N LYS A 101 21.70 -16.71 2.84
CA LYS A 101 21.83 -16.20 4.21
C LYS A 101 21.76 -14.67 4.22
N ILE A 102 20.79 -14.13 4.96
CA ILE A 102 20.66 -12.68 5.15
C ILE A 102 21.82 -12.18 6.00
N THR A 103 22.56 -11.19 5.47
CA THR A 103 23.61 -10.47 6.18
C THR A 103 23.19 -9.02 6.35
N SER A 104 23.25 -8.52 7.60
CA SER A 104 22.98 -7.12 7.89
C SER A 104 24.23 -6.28 7.60
N LEU A 105 24.02 -5.09 7.06
CA LEU A 105 25.09 -4.09 6.93
C LEU A 105 25.52 -3.54 8.31
N PRO A 106 26.73 -2.97 8.43
CA PRO A 106 27.15 -2.23 9.61
C PRO A 106 26.15 -1.10 9.95
N SER A 107 26.01 -0.78 11.24
CA SER A 107 25.04 0.20 11.74
C SER A 107 25.08 1.57 11.07
N VAL A 108 26.24 1.99 10.57
CA VAL A 108 26.42 3.26 9.85
C VAL A 108 25.87 3.24 8.41
N GLN A 109 25.53 2.07 7.87
CA GLN A 109 25.08 1.85 6.50
C GLN A 109 23.65 1.34 6.39
N ILE A 110 23.00 1.05 7.51
CA ILE A 110 21.59 0.60 7.52
C ILE A 110 20.68 1.73 7.05
N GLY A 111 19.52 1.35 6.47
CA GLY A 111 18.48 2.28 6.07
C GLY A 111 17.71 2.89 7.24
N LYS A 112 16.80 3.79 6.92
CA LYS A 112 15.93 4.46 7.89
C LYS A 112 14.47 4.18 7.55
N ALA A 113 13.62 3.97 8.57
CA ALA A 113 12.17 3.92 8.39
C ALA A 113 11.52 5.22 8.85
N LYS A 114 10.50 5.63 8.08
CA LYS A 114 9.63 6.74 8.45
C LYS A 114 8.18 6.39 8.10
N ARG A 115 7.23 6.83 8.90
CA ARG A 115 5.82 6.84 8.52
C ARG A 115 5.58 7.97 7.54
N PHE A 116 4.71 7.74 6.57
CA PHE A 116 4.29 8.73 5.59
C PHE A 116 2.79 8.99 5.76
N ASP A 117 2.48 9.91 6.66
CA ASP A 117 1.11 10.12 7.15
C ASP A 117 0.20 10.75 6.07
N GLU A 118 0.77 11.49 5.10
CA GLU A 118 0.02 12.09 4.01
C GLU A 118 -0.32 11.12 2.85
N SER A 119 -0.04 9.84 3.00
CA SER A 119 -0.27 8.84 1.94
C SER A 119 -1.72 8.79 1.48
N GLY A 120 -2.66 8.79 2.44
CA GLY A 120 -4.10 8.76 2.18
C GLY A 120 -4.57 10.01 1.45
N SER A 121 -4.28 11.20 1.99
CA SER A 121 -4.72 12.48 1.41
C SER A 121 -4.16 12.72 0.00
N ARG A 122 -2.90 12.36 -0.26
CA ARG A 122 -2.34 12.44 -1.61
C ARG A 122 -3.07 11.55 -2.60
N TYR A 123 -3.50 10.37 -2.17
CA TYR A 123 -4.26 9.48 -3.04
C TYR A 123 -5.71 9.95 -3.21
N VAL A 124 -6.32 10.55 -2.17
CA VAL A 124 -7.63 11.23 -2.28
C VAL A 124 -7.57 12.33 -3.33
N GLU A 125 -6.59 13.23 -3.27
CA GLU A 125 -6.41 14.30 -4.27
C GLU A 125 -6.24 13.75 -5.68
N PHE A 126 -5.47 12.69 -5.84
CA PHE A 126 -5.34 12.04 -7.15
C PHE A 126 -6.69 11.49 -7.64
N CYS A 127 -7.44 10.79 -6.80
CA CYS A 127 -8.75 10.26 -7.18
C CYS A 127 -9.71 11.38 -7.59
N LYS A 128 -9.76 12.47 -6.84
CA LYS A 128 -10.58 13.66 -7.17
C LYS A 128 -10.18 14.26 -8.53
N SER A 129 -8.88 14.35 -8.80
CA SER A 129 -8.38 14.91 -10.08
C SER A 129 -8.73 14.07 -11.32
N THR A 130 -9.21 12.84 -11.15
CA THR A 130 -9.70 11.99 -12.26
C THR A 130 -11.16 12.25 -12.61
N VAL A 131 -11.89 12.99 -11.78
CA VAL A 131 -13.28 13.35 -12.03
C VAL A 131 -13.31 14.60 -12.92
N PRO A 132 -14.06 14.59 -14.03
CA PRO A 132 -14.22 15.78 -14.87
C PRO A 132 -14.82 16.96 -14.10
N ASP A 133 -14.36 18.19 -14.40
CA ASP A 133 -14.76 19.41 -13.70
C ASP A 133 -16.26 19.74 -13.83
N ASP A 134 -16.94 19.22 -14.85
CA ASP A 134 -18.38 19.39 -15.09
C ASP A 134 -19.26 18.41 -14.29
N ILE A 135 -18.65 17.49 -13.55
CA ILE A 135 -19.37 16.53 -12.70
C ILE A 135 -19.43 17.03 -11.27
N SER A 136 -20.63 17.22 -10.72
CA SER A 136 -20.85 17.58 -9.33
C SER A 136 -21.46 16.40 -8.57
N PHE A 137 -20.98 16.17 -7.35
CA PHE A 137 -21.55 15.20 -6.41
C PHE A 137 -22.43 15.90 -5.33
N THR A 138 -22.60 17.22 -5.44
CA THR A 138 -23.47 17.98 -4.54
C THR A 138 -24.90 17.39 -4.61
N ASP A 139 -25.57 17.34 -3.47
CA ASP A 139 -26.92 16.77 -3.28
C ASP A 139 -27.01 15.24 -3.50
N LEU A 140 -25.92 14.55 -3.77
CA LEU A 140 -25.91 13.09 -3.77
C LEU A 140 -25.70 12.54 -2.35
N ARG A 141 -26.52 11.55 -2.00
CA ARG A 141 -26.31 10.73 -0.80
C ARG A 141 -25.77 9.37 -1.23
N ILE A 142 -24.54 9.05 -0.82
CA ILE A 142 -23.82 7.85 -1.26
C ILE A 142 -23.59 6.93 -0.06
N VAL A 143 -24.06 5.69 -0.16
CA VAL A 143 -23.72 4.62 0.79
C VAL A 143 -22.53 3.85 0.24
N LEU A 144 -21.46 3.81 1.02
CA LEU A 144 -20.19 3.18 0.65
C LEU A 144 -19.96 1.95 1.52
N ASP A 145 -20.05 0.76 0.94
CA ASP A 145 -19.59 -0.46 1.60
C ASP A 145 -18.10 -0.66 1.31
N CYS A 146 -17.26 -0.41 2.32
CA CYS A 146 -15.81 -0.56 2.22
C CYS A 146 -15.33 -2.00 2.42
N ALA A 147 -16.23 -2.96 2.66
CA ALA A 147 -15.94 -4.39 2.87
C ALA A 147 -14.79 -4.63 3.87
N ASN A 148 -14.66 -3.79 4.89
CA ASN A 148 -13.53 -3.72 5.83
C ASN A 148 -12.14 -3.66 5.14
N GLY A 149 -12.09 -3.26 3.88
CA GLY A 149 -10.89 -3.22 3.04
C GLY A 149 -10.07 -1.93 3.17
N ALA A 150 -8.97 -1.86 2.43
CA ALA A 150 -8.00 -0.77 2.49
C ALA A 150 -8.54 0.60 2.03
N SER A 151 -9.69 0.64 1.37
CA SER A 151 -10.35 1.87 0.93
C SER A 151 -11.18 2.58 2.02
N TYR A 152 -11.28 1.99 3.21
CA TYR A 152 -12.19 2.43 4.28
C TYR A 152 -12.03 3.91 4.72
N LYS A 153 -10.85 4.49 4.54
CA LYS A 153 -10.62 5.93 4.74
C LYS A 153 -10.74 6.70 3.43
N VAL A 154 -10.02 6.25 2.42
CA VAL A 154 -9.88 6.98 1.16
C VAL A 154 -11.20 7.14 0.43
N SER A 155 -12.04 6.08 0.34
CA SER A 155 -13.28 6.17 -0.45
C SER A 155 -14.29 7.17 0.13
N PRO A 156 -14.57 7.19 1.45
CA PRO A 156 -15.44 8.22 2.03
C PRO A 156 -14.89 9.64 1.82
N ASP A 157 -13.57 9.83 2.01
CA ASP A 157 -12.95 11.14 1.89
C ASP A 157 -13.07 11.67 0.44
N VAL A 158 -12.83 10.83 -0.58
CA VAL A 158 -12.96 11.22 -1.99
C VAL A 158 -14.36 11.73 -2.30
N PHE A 159 -15.41 10.98 -1.96
CA PHE A 159 -16.77 11.39 -2.28
C PHE A 159 -17.25 12.57 -1.43
N HIS A 160 -16.83 12.65 -0.18
CA HIS A 160 -17.12 13.78 0.68
C HIS A 160 -16.49 15.08 0.14
N GLU A 161 -15.24 15.03 -0.26
CA GLU A 161 -14.53 16.20 -0.79
C GLU A 161 -15.00 16.60 -2.21
N LEU A 162 -15.66 15.68 -2.94
CA LEU A 162 -16.38 15.99 -4.17
C LEU A 162 -17.79 16.57 -3.95
N GLY A 163 -18.21 16.69 -2.69
CA GLY A 163 -19.47 17.36 -2.31
C GLY A 163 -20.61 16.41 -1.95
N ALA A 164 -20.43 15.10 -1.93
CA ALA A 164 -21.49 14.15 -1.57
C ALA A 164 -21.68 14.04 -0.05
N GLU A 165 -22.93 13.77 0.37
CA GLU A 165 -23.21 13.23 1.70
C GLU A 165 -22.84 11.74 1.71
N THR A 166 -21.80 11.35 2.47
CA THR A 166 -21.31 9.96 2.48
C THR A 166 -21.73 9.23 3.75
N ILE A 167 -22.22 8.00 3.58
CA ILE A 167 -22.53 7.05 4.65
C ILE A 167 -21.65 5.83 4.44
N ALA A 168 -20.57 5.72 5.20
CA ALA A 168 -19.66 4.57 5.11
C ALA A 168 -20.14 3.43 6.01
N VAL A 169 -20.17 2.22 5.44
CA VAL A 169 -20.41 0.96 6.15
C VAL A 169 -19.21 0.03 5.96
N SER A 170 -19.08 -0.99 6.83
CA SER A 170 -17.96 -1.93 6.78
C SER A 170 -16.58 -1.23 6.71
N TYR A 171 -16.41 -0.19 7.53
CA TYR A 171 -15.19 0.65 7.52
C TYR A 171 -14.21 0.32 8.66
N THR A 172 -14.53 -0.65 9.51
CA THR A 172 -13.71 -1.01 10.67
C THR A 172 -12.55 -1.91 10.25
N HIS A 173 -11.35 -1.37 10.14
CA HIS A 173 -10.16 -2.07 9.64
C HIS A 173 -9.69 -3.28 10.48
N LEU A 174 -10.14 -3.40 11.74
CA LEU A 174 -9.75 -4.51 12.63
C LEU A 174 -10.61 -5.77 12.46
N ARG A 175 -11.61 -5.77 11.56
CA ARG A 175 -12.60 -6.84 11.43
C ARG A 175 -12.57 -7.62 10.12
N ALA A 176 -11.50 -7.51 9.34
CA ALA A 176 -11.42 -8.24 8.06
C ALA A 176 -11.60 -9.76 8.20
N HIS A 177 -11.28 -10.32 9.36
CA HIS A 177 -11.45 -11.74 9.68
C HIS A 177 -12.84 -12.10 10.23
N GLU A 178 -13.63 -11.13 10.72
CA GLU A 178 -14.96 -11.41 11.27
C GLU A 178 -16.04 -11.56 10.19
N THR A 179 -15.84 -10.96 9.02
CA THR A 179 -16.81 -11.04 7.91
C THR A 179 -16.93 -12.44 7.30
N ALA A 180 -15.93 -13.30 7.52
CA ALA A 180 -15.96 -14.69 7.04
C ALA A 180 -16.98 -15.58 7.78
N PHE A 181 -17.47 -15.16 8.96
CA PHE A 181 -18.40 -15.94 9.77
C PHE A 181 -19.89 -15.66 9.49
N TYR A 182 -20.20 -14.69 8.63
CA TYR A 182 -21.57 -14.26 8.36
C TYR A 182 -22.02 -14.49 6.90
N ARG A 183 -21.37 -15.41 6.19
CA ARG A 183 -21.77 -15.83 4.84
C ARG A 183 -22.17 -17.29 4.81
#